data_c78433920b02a0b877b145e164447523
#
_entry.id   c78433920b02a0b877b145e164447523
#
_cell.length_a   1.000
_cell.length_b   1.000
_cell.length_c   1.000
_cell.angle_alpha   90.00
_cell.angle_beta   90.00
_cell.angle_gamma   90.00
#
_symmetry.space_group_name_H-M   'P 1'
#
loop_
_entity.id
_entity.type
_entity.pdbx_description
1 polymer ?
#
loop_
_entity_poly.entity_id
_entity_poly.type
_entity_poly.pdbx_seq_one_letter_code
_entity_poly.pdbx_strand_id
1 'polypeptide(L)'
;YASSKDRTGKDLFTATMNPNRGAWLEYETDSSDVYYVRIDKNRKLPVTTFLRALGLGTDEQIRQYFGDSEPKINATLEKDITHSTEEALLECYRKLRPGEPPTVESSRSHINLLFFDPRRYDLARFGRFKMNNKLCLSRRIAGYKTAEDIIAPLTGELLAAKGERINHEKAVEIDNAGVSRVTVIVERKGQDPVNVIVFSLSLIHISEPTRHLRI
;
A
#
# COMPACT_ATOMS: atom_id res chain seq x y z
N TYR A 1 13.01 -4.47 -0.95
CA TYR A 1 12.61 -4.84 0.40
C TYR A 1 13.80 -5.43 1.15
N ALA A 2 14.08 -4.91 2.31
CA ALA A 2 15.12 -5.38 3.22
C ALA A 2 14.63 -5.33 4.66
N SER A 3 15.20 -6.16 5.52
CA SER A 3 14.99 -6.12 6.97
C SER A 3 16.34 -5.95 7.67
N SER A 4 16.35 -5.20 8.75
CA SER A 4 17.50 -5.01 9.62
C SER A 4 17.04 -5.08 11.07
N LYS A 5 17.96 -5.24 12.02
CA LYS A 5 17.63 -5.19 13.43
C LYS A 5 18.12 -3.89 14.04
N ASP A 6 17.32 -3.31 14.91
CA ASP A 6 17.76 -2.19 15.72
C ASP A 6 18.67 -2.65 16.89
N ARG A 7 19.12 -1.71 17.74
CA ARG A 7 19.97 -2.02 18.91
C ARG A 7 19.27 -2.90 19.95
N THR A 8 17.97 -2.97 19.94
CA THR A 8 17.15 -3.79 20.85
C THR A 8 16.81 -5.16 20.27
N GLY A 9 17.23 -5.46 19.03
CA GLY A 9 16.94 -6.71 18.34
C GLY A 9 15.59 -6.72 17.61
N LYS A 10 14.87 -5.59 17.58
CA LYS A 10 13.60 -5.43 16.86
C LYS A 10 13.81 -5.37 15.37
N ASP A 11 12.96 -6.05 14.61
CA ASP A 11 13.04 -6.05 13.15
C ASP A 11 12.51 -4.73 12.58
N LEU A 12 13.36 -4.04 11.84
CA LEU A 12 13.04 -2.85 11.05
C LEU A 12 12.96 -3.25 9.57
N PHE A 13 12.00 -2.71 8.88
CA PHE A 13 11.76 -3.00 7.48
C PHE A 13 11.92 -1.77 6.61
N THR A 14 12.55 -1.96 5.46
CA THR A 14 12.67 -0.92 4.43
C THR A 14 12.23 -1.47 3.08
N ALA A 15 11.57 -0.64 2.29
CA ALA A 15 11.20 -0.97 0.93
C ALA A 15 11.39 0.25 0.04
N THR A 16 12.01 0.08 -1.10
CA THR A 16 12.24 1.16 -2.06
C THR A 16 11.55 0.85 -3.37
N MET A 17 10.74 1.78 -3.84
CA MET A 17 10.21 1.80 -5.20
C MET A 17 11.01 2.79 -6.01
N ASN A 18 11.81 2.26 -6.95
CA ASN A 18 12.64 3.02 -7.85
C ASN A 18 12.05 2.92 -9.27
N PRO A 19 11.37 3.94 -9.78
CA PRO A 19 10.84 3.94 -11.14
C PRO A 19 11.98 4.08 -12.15
N ASN A 20 11.70 3.76 -13.41
CA ASN A 20 12.61 4.04 -14.52
C ASN A 20 12.79 5.56 -14.73
N ARG A 21 11.72 6.30 -14.50
CA ARG A 21 11.69 7.77 -14.52
C ARG A 21 10.75 8.26 -13.44
N GLY A 22 11.17 9.24 -12.64
CA GLY A 22 10.34 9.93 -11.65
C GLY A 22 10.83 9.77 -10.23
N ALA A 23 10.01 10.21 -9.30
CA ALA A 23 10.30 10.26 -7.88
C ALA A 23 10.46 8.87 -7.24
N TRP A 24 11.47 8.70 -6.43
CA TRP A 24 11.68 7.50 -5.63
C TRP A 24 10.78 7.52 -4.41
N LEU A 25 10.26 6.37 -4.04
CA LEU A 25 9.53 6.16 -2.79
C LEU A 25 10.31 5.18 -1.92
N GLU A 26 10.71 5.64 -0.76
CA GLU A 26 11.41 4.84 0.24
C GLU A 26 10.51 4.72 1.48
N TYR A 27 10.10 3.49 1.80
CA TYR A 27 9.30 3.18 2.97
C TYR A 27 10.22 2.62 4.06
N GLU A 28 10.06 3.08 5.30
CA GLU A 28 10.81 2.59 6.45
C GLU A 28 9.91 2.44 7.67
N THR A 29 10.23 1.46 8.53
CA THR A 29 9.67 1.36 9.88
C THR A 29 10.70 1.86 10.88
N ASP A 30 10.25 2.56 11.93
CA ASP A 30 11.13 2.92 13.04
C ASP A 30 10.96 1.96 14.23
N SER A 31 11.75 2.21 15.29
CA SER A 31 11.69 1.44 16.52
C SER A 31 10.35 1.58 17.28
N SER A 32 9.57 2.61 16.98
CA SER A 32 8.24 2.85 17.55
C SER A 32 7.11 2.22 16.72
N ASP A 33 7.42 1.35 15.76
CA ASP A 33 6.46 0.72 14.82
C ASP A 33 5.70 1.68 13.90
N VAL A 34 6.22 2.88 13.72
CA VAL A 34 5.64 3.88 12.82
C VAL A 34 6.16 3.66 11.39
N TYR A 35 5.26 3.66 10.43
CA TYR A 35 5.60 3.65 9.01
C TYR A 35 5.87 5.06 8.51
N TYR A 36 7.02 5.25 7.89
CA TYR A 36 7.41 6.48 7.23
C TYR A 36 7.60 6.28 5.74
N VAL A 37 7.40 7.36 4.99
CA VAL A 37 7.74 7.44 3.58
C VAL A 37 8.66 8.65 3.32
N ARG A 38 9.63 8.46 2.45
CA ARG A 38 10.46 9.54 1.86
C ARG A 38 10.19 9.60 0.37
N ILE A 39 10.04 10.79 -0.14
CA ILE A 39 9.87 11.07 -1.56
C ILE A 39 11.14 11.78 -2.02
N ASP A 40 11.88 11.19 -2.97
CA ASP A 40 13.15 11.73 -3.52
C ASP A 40 14.17 12.15 -2.44
N LYS A 41 14.39 11.29 -1.43
CA LYS A 41 15.32 11.55 -0.33
C LYS A 41 14.99 12.76 0.55
N ASN A 42 13.83 13.35 0.40
CA ASN A 42 13.35 14.43 1.25
C ASN A 42 13.11 13.93 2.69
N ARG A 43 12.72 14.86 3.58
CA ARG A 43 12.41 14.53 4.96
C ARG A 43 11.26 13.53 5.03
N LYS A 44 11.40 12.52 5.90
CA LYS A 44 10.38 11.52 6.10
C LYS A 44 9.09 12.12 6.66
N LEU A 45 7.97 11.55 6.26
CA LEU A 45 6.65 11.85 6.78
C LEU A 45 5.91 10.54 7.08
N PRO A 46 4.93 10.54 8.01
CA PRO A 46 4.11 9.35 8.26
C PRO A 46 3.48 8.86 6.96
N VAL A 47 3.43 7.55 6.76
CA VAL A 47 2.83 7.00 5.53
C VAL A 47 1.35 7.36 5.40
N THR A 48 0.65 7.49 6.53
CA THR A 48 -0.77 7.90 6.58
C THR A 48 -1.00 9.29 6.02
N THR A 49 -0.11 10.25 6.31
CA THR A 49 -0.13 11.59 5.70
C THR A 49 -0.04 11.49 4.17
N PHE A 50 0.83 10.64 3.64
CA PHE A 50 0.95 10.43 2.21
C PHE A 50 -0.30 9.75 1.62
N LEU A 51 -0.85 8.73 2.29
CA LEU A 51 -2.09 8.07 1.89
C LEU A 51 -3.28 9.04 1.85
N ARG A 52 -3.39 9.94 2.85
CA ARG A 52 -4.42 11.01 2.84
C ARG A 52 -4.25 11.95 1.67
N ALA A 53 -3.02 12.36 1.37
CA ALA A 53 -2.72 13.21 0.21
C ALA A 53 -3.09 12.54 -1.12
N LEU A 54 -3.05 11.21 -1.19
CA LEU A 54 -3.49 10.41 -2.35
C LEU A 54 -5.00 10.16 -2.40
N GLY A 55 -5.77 10.54 -1.37
CA GLY A 55 -7.23 10.47 -1.37
C GLY A 55 -7.88 9.65 -0.26
N LEU A 56 -7.12 8.93 0.58
CA LEU A 56 -7.66 8.28 1.78
C LEU A 56 -7.72 9.29 2.93
N GLY A 57 -8.71 10.20 2.90
CA GLY A 57 -8.73 11.39 3.77
C GLY A 57 -8.97 11.10 5.25
N THR A 58 -9.71 10.04 5.61
CA THR A 58 -10.08 9.74 7.00
C THR A 58 -9.38 8.49 7.54
N ASP A 59 -9.32 8.38 8.87
CA ASP A 59 -8.76 7.22 9.56
C ASP A 59 -9.52 5.94 9.22
N GLU A 60 -10.85 6.04 9.11
CA GLU A 60 -11.72 4.91 8.77
C GLU A 60 -11.41 4.38 7.37
N GLN A 61 -11.18 5.27 6.39
CA GLN A 61 -10.77 4.88 5.05
C GLN A 61 -9.43 4.14 5.05
N ILE A 62 -8.45 4.64 5.81
CA ILE A 62 -7.15 3.96 5.94
C ILE A 62 -7.31 2.59 6.59
N ARG A 63 -8.07 2.49 7.70
CA ARG A 63 -8.34 1.23 8.39
C ARG A 63 -9.11 0.23 7.52
N GLN A 64 -9.99 0.70 6.65
CA GLN A 64 -10.71 -0.17 5.71
C GLN A 64 -9.75 -0.93 4.77
N TYR A 65 -8.60 -0.34 4.42
CA TYR A 65 -7.60 -0.98 3.57
C TYR A 65 -6.62 -1.85 4.35
N PHE A 66 -6.20 -1.45 5.54
CA PHE A 66 -5.15 -2.13 6.30
C PHE A 66 -5.68 -3.02 7.44
N GLY A 67 -6.93 -2.86 7.82
CA GLY A 67 -7.56 -3.52 8.96
C GLY A 67 -7.38 -2.74 10.27
N ASP A 68 -8.39 -2.85 11.14
CA ASP A 68 -8.38 -2.17 12.45
C ASP A 68 -7.34 -2.72 13.42
N SER A 69 -6.95 -3.97 13.22
CA SER A 69 -6.04 -4.70 14.11
C SER A 69 -4.55 -4.59 13.74
N GLU A 70 -4.19 -3.82 12.70
CA GLU A 70 -2.77 -3.66 12.34
C GLU A 70 -2.11 -2.61 13.26
N PRO A 71 -1.28 -3.05 14.25
CA PRO A 71 -0.78 -2.17 15.29
C PRO A 71 0.14 -1.07 14.76
N LYS A 72 0.86 -1.33 13.67
CA LYS A 72 1.79 -0.36 13.08
C LYS A 72 1.06 0.75 12.33
N ILE A 73 -0.08 0.46 11.72
CA ILE A 73 -0.93 1.49 11.11
C ILE A 73 -1.55 2.37 12.20
N ASN A 74 -2.04 1.78 13.29
CA ASN A 74 -2.58 2.54 14.42
C ASN A 74 -1.52 3.46 15.04
N ALA A 75 -0.32 2.96 15.32
CA ALA A 75 0.80 3.77 15.80
C ALA A 75 1.19 4.89 14.82
N THR A 76 1.04 4.66 13.52
CA THR A 76 1.31 5.67 12.49
C THR A 76 0.21 6.74 12.45
N LEU A 77 -1.06 6.35 12.61
CA LEU A 77 -2.19 7.28 12.71
C LEU A 77 -2.08 8.19 13.94
N GLU A 78 -1.65 7.66 15.09
CA GLU A 78 -1.39 8.45 16.30
C GLU A 78 -0.27 9.48 16.11
N LYS A 79 0.69 9.19 15.23
CA LYS A 79 1.82 10.07 14.93
C LYS A 79 1.50 11.10 13.83
N ASP A 80 0.45 10.84 13.06
CA ASP A 80 0.01 11.72 11.98
C ASP A 80 -0.73 12.94 12.54
N ILE A 81 -0.27 14.12 12.19
CA ILE A 81 -0.86 15.39 12.61
C ILE A 81 -1.96 15.88 11.67
N THR A 82 -2.20 15.17 10.57
CA THR A 82 -3.17 15.54 9.54
C THR A 82 -4.45 14.72 9.68
N HIS A 83 -5.61 15.34 9.45
CA HIS A 83 -6.92 14.72 9.60
C HIS A 83 -7.78 14.76 8.33
N SER A 84 -7.27 15.41 7.29
CA SER A 84 -7.96 15.54 5.99
C SER A 84 -6.99 15.43 4.82
N THR A 85 -7.54 15.18 3.62
CA THR A 85 -6.76 15.19 2.38
C THR A 85 -6.09 16.55 2.14
N GLU A 86 -6.75 17.63 2.46
CA GLU A 86 -6.23 18.99 2.24
C GLU A 86 -5.05 19.29 3.14
N GLU A 87 -5.17 19.01 4.44
CA GLU A 87 -4.07 19.15 5.39
C GLU A 87 -2.86 18.29 5.01
N ALA A 88 -3.11 17.07 4.60
CA ALA A 88 -2.07 16.14 4.17
C ALA A 88 -1.35 16.61 2.90
N LEU A 89 -2.07 17.16 1.93
CA LEU A 89 -1.49 17.77 0.73
C LEU A 89 -0.56 18.94 1.10
N LEU A 90 -1.00 19.83 1.99
CA LEU A 90 -0.19 20.95 2.45
C LEU A 90 1.07 20.49 3.19
N GLU A 91 0.95 19.48 4.07
CA GLU A 91 2.10 18.93 4.81
C GLU A 91 3.10 18.23 3.87
N CYS A 92 2.62 17.42 2.91
CA CYS A 92 3.47 16.85 1.88
C CYS A 92 4.23 17.92 1.09
N TYR A 93 3.55 18.99 0.69
CA TYR A 93 4.17 20.07 -0.07
C TYR A 93 5.25 20.79 0.74
N ARG A 94 5.01 21.09 2.03
CA ARG A 94 6.01 21.70 2.92
C ARG A 94 7.29 20.86 3.03
N LYS A 95 7.16 19.52 3.02
CA LYS A 95 8.31 18.61 3.07
C LYS A 95 9.05 18.54 1.75
N LEU A 96 8.33 18.60 0.62
CA LEU A 96 8.88 18.50 -0.72
C LEU A 96 9.49 19.83 -1.21
N ARG A 97 8.89 20.94 -0.83
CA ARG A 97 9.28 22.31 -1.23
C ARG A 97 9.40 23.24 -0.04
N PRO A 98 10.42 23.06 0.80
CA PRO A 98 10.63 23.96 1.93
C PRO A 98 10.90 25.39 1.45
N GLY A 99 10.19 26.35 2.04
CA GLY A 99 10.33 27.77 1.71
C GLY A 99 9.27 28.32 0.75
N GLU A 100 8.48 27.49 0.10
CA GLU A 100 7.35 27.95 -0.72
C GLU A 100 6.04 27.90 0.11
N PRO A 101 5.18 28.92 0.07
CA PRO A 101 3.89 28.90 0.74
C PRO A 101 2.96 27.86 0.06
N PRO A 102 2.47 26.86 0.80
CA PRO A 102 1.64 25.82 0.21
C PRO A 102 0.20 26.32 0.01
N THR A 103 -0.38 26.00 -1.14
CA THR A 103 -1.84 26.03 -1.36
C THR A 103 -2.32 24.63 -1.69
N VAL A 104 -3.60 24.33 -1.46
CA VAL A 104 -4.17 23.00 -1.76
C VAL A 104 -4.04 22.66 -3.24
N GLU A 105 -4.27 23.64 -4.12
CA GLU A 105 -4.18 23.46 -5.56
C GLU A 105 -2.75 23.20 -6.04
N SER A 106 -1.77 24.00 -5.56
CA SER A 106 -0.36 23.81 -5.91
C SER A 106 0.16 22.46 -5.38
N SER A 107 -0.25 22.08 -4.17
CA SER A 107 0.11 20.81 -3.55
C SER A 107 -0.42 19.63 -4.32
N ARG A 108 -1.71 19.66 -4.69
CA ARG A 108 -2.36 18.62 -5.52
C ARG A 108 -1.72 18.52 -6.90
N SER A 109 -1.49 19.66 -7.54
CA SER A 109 -0.81 19.72 -8.84
C SER A 109 0.59 19.11 -8.75
N HIS A 110 1.32 19.40 -7.69
CA HIS A 110 2.68 18.88 -7.49
C HIS A 110 2.71 17.35 -7.31
N ILE A 111 1.81 16.79 -6.47
CA ILE A 111 1.68 15.33 -6.30
C ILE A 111 1.29 14.66 -7.63
N ASN A 112 0.35 15.26 -8.36
CA ASN A 112 -0.05 14.75 -9.68
C ASN A 112 1.12 14.74 -10.68
N LEU A 113 1.94 15.78 -10.70
CA LEU A 113 3.13 15.85 -11.56
C LEU A 113 4.18 14.82 -11.17
N LEU A 114 4.35 14.52 -9.88
CA LEU A 114 5.35 13.57 -9.41
C LEU A 114 5.01 12.12 -9.73
N PHE A 115 3.73 11.72 -9.61
CA PHE A 115 3.34 10.31 -9.63
C PHE A 115 2.35 9.92 -10.73
N PHE A 116 1.59 10.89 -11.27
CA PHE A 116 0.48 10.62 -12.20
C PHE A 116 0.67 11.22 -13.59
N ASP A 117 1.72 12.02 -13.82
CA ASP A 117 2.08 12.49 -15.15
C ASP A 117 2.94 11.43 -15.87
N PRO A 118 2.44 10.79 -16.95
CA PRO A 118 3.16 9.75 -17.67
C PRO A 118 4.45 10.24 -18.36
N ARG A 119 4.59 11.56 -18.51
CA ARG A 119 5.82 12.16 -19.01
C ARG A 119 6.92 12.24 -17.97
N ARG A 120 6.55 12.26 -16.70
CA ARG A 120 7.45 12.43 -15.55
C ARG A 120 7.63 11.19 -14.71
N TYR A 121 6.65 10.28 -14.69
CA TYR A 121 6.70 9.05 -13.93
C TYR A 121 6.42 7.83 -14.80
N ASP A 122 7.35 6.89 -14.83
CA ASP A 122 7.18 5.63 -15.55
C ASP A 122 7.98 4.51 -14.90
N LEU A 123 7.33 3.39 -14.66
CA LEU A 123 7.95 2.16 -14.15
C LEU A 123 8.63 1.34 -15.26
N ALA A 124 8.35 1.65 -16.53
CA ALA A 124 8.68 0.85 -17.70
C ALA A 124 8.13 -0.60 -17.62
N ARG A 125 8.29 -1.37 -18.70
CA ARG A 125 7.82 -2.78 -18.76
C ARG A 125 8.48 -3.65 -17.69
N PHE A 126 9.77 -3.46 -17.47
CA PHE A 126 10.54 -4.26 -16.52
C PHE A 126 10.12 -3.96 -15.05
N GLY A 127 9.93 -2.70 -14.70
CA GLY A 127 9.45 -2.31 -13.37
C GLY A 127 8.05 -2.84 -13.09
N ARG A 128 7.14 -2.75 -14.06
CA ARG A 128 5.78 -3.32 -13.97
C ARG A 128 5.81 -4.83 -13.82
N PHE A 129 6.62 -5.52 -14.60
CA PHE A 129 6.82 -6.97 -14.49
C PHE A 129 7.33 -7.37 -13.10
N LYS A 130 8.36 -6.67 -12.58
CA LYS A 130 8.87 -6.93 -11.22
C LYS A 130 7.83 -6.67 -10.15
N MET A 131 7.08 -5.57 -10.25
CA MET A 131 6.04 -5.23 -9.30
C MET A 131 4.92 -6.27 -9.31
N ASN A 132 4.42 -6.64 -10.49
CA ASN A 132 3.41 -7.68 -10.63
C ASN A 132 3.92 -9.01 -10.06
N ASN A 133 5.13 -9.41 -10.39
CA ASN A 133 5.69 -10.67 -9.91
C ASN A 133 5.90 -10.72 -8.40
N LYS A 134 6.24 -9.59 -7.75
CA LYS A 134 6.45 -9.53 -6.30
C LYS A 134 5.16 -9.31 -5.50
N LEU A 135 4.20 -8.61 -6.05
CA LEU A 135 3.00 -8.13 -5.36
C LEU A 135 1.70 -8.76 -5.87
N CYS A 136 1.76 -9.74 -6.80
CA CYS A 136 0.56 -10.46 -7.23
C CYS A 136 -0.14 -11.12 -6.03
N LEU A 137 -1.46 -11.18 -6.10
CA LEU A 137 -2.29 -11.72 -5.03
C LEU A 137 -1.89 -13.16 -4.71
N SER A 138 -1.70 -13.99 -5.72
CA SER A 138 -1.36 -15.41 -5.59
C SER A 138 -0.12 -15.67 -4.73
N ARG A 139 0.95 -14.89 -4.88
CA ARG A 139 2.16 -15.05 -4.06
C ARG A 139 2.01 -14.61 -2.61
N ARG A 140 1.07 -13.69 -2.37
CA ARG A 140 0.88 -13.08 -1.05
C ARG A 140 -0.11 -13.86 -0.20
N ILE A 141 -1.01 -14.64 -0.80
CA ILE A 141 -2.01 -15.46 -0.08
C ILE A 141 -1.61 -16.93 0.03
N ALA A 142 -0.70 -17.41 -0.83
CA ALA A 142 -0.25 -18.81 -0.81
C ALA A 142 0.35 -19.19 0.54
N GLY A 143 -0.09 -20.32 1.10
CA GLY A 143 0.36 -20.86 2.38
C GLY A 143 -0.41 -20.37 3.61
N TYR A 144 -1.26 -19.35 3.47
CA TYR A 144 -2.11 -18.86 4.57
C TYR A 144 -3.48 -19.56 4.57
N LYS A 145 -4.20 -19.44 5.69
CA LYS A 145 -5.62 -19.87 5.80
C LYS A 145 -6.51 -18.68 5.49
N THR A 146 -7.65 -18.92 4.86
CA THR A 146 -8.67 -17.90 4.62
C THR A 146 -9.41 -17.56 5.91
N ALA A 147 -9.73 -16.28 6.10
CA ALA A 147 -10.59 -15.84 7.21
C ALA A 147 -12.08 -15.84 6.82
N GLU A 148 -12.38 -15.87 5.53
CA GLU A 148 -13.73 -15.82 4.95
C GLU A 148 -13.80 -16.68 3.68
N ASP A 149 -15.01 -16.99 3.21
CA ASP A 149 -15.21 -17.70 1.94
C ASP A 149 -14.76 -16.81 0.78
N ILE A 150 -14.01 -17.39 -0.16
CA ILE A 150 -13.55 -16.70 -1.37
C ILE A 150 -14.43 -17.12 -2.53
N ILE A 151 -15.16 -16.16 -3.08
CA ILE A 151 -16.12 -16.37 -4.18
C ILE A 151 -15.59 -15.67 -5.43
N ALA A 152 -15.65 -16.35 -6.57
CA ALA A 152 -15.30 -15.77 -7.86
C ALA A 152 -16.31 -14.66 -8.22
N PRO A 153 -15.86 -13.41 -8.48
CA PRO A 153 -16.77 -12.28 -8.66
C PRO A 153 -17.64 -12.37 -9.94
N LEU A 154 -17.19 -13.10 -10.96
CA LEU A 154 -17.90 -13.23 -12.22
C LEU A 154 -18.84 -14.43 -12.28
N THR A 155 -18.47 -15.55 -11.65
CA THR A 155 -19.23 -16.81 -11.73
C THR A 155 -20.06 -17.10 -10.48
N GLY A 156 -19.74 -16.50 -9.34
CA GLY A 156 -20.33 -16.82 -8.05
C GLY A 156 -19.86 -18.17 -7.46
N GLU A 157 -18.87 -18.81 -8.08
CA GLU A 157 -18.32 -20.08 -7.64
C GLU A 157 -17.48 -19.92 -6.38
N LEU A 158 -17.61 -20.87 -5.43
CA LEU A 158 -16.79 -20.93 -4.24
C LEU A 158 -15.40 -21.46 -4.58
N LEU A 159 -14.39 -20.60 -4.52
CA LEU A 159 -13.00 -20.95 -4.80
C LEU A 159 -12.29 -21.54 -3.57
N ALA A 160 -12.56 -21.01 -2.39
CA ALA A 160 -12.01 -21.53 -1.14
C ALA A 160 -12.98 -21.27 0.02
N ALA A 161 -13.16 -22.26 0.89
CA ALA A 161 -13.99 -22.15 2.08
C ALA A 161 -13.22 -21.49 3.24
N LYS A 162 -13.94 -20.81 4.14
CA LYS A 162 -13.36 -20.23 5.35
C LYS A 162 -12.54 -21.24 6.15
N GLY A 163 -11.33 -20.84 6.55
CA GLY A 163 -10.39 -21.69 7.29
C GLY A 163 -9.56 -22.64 6.42
N GLU A 164 -9.84 -22.71 5.13
CA GLU A 164 -9.07 -23.54 4.20
C GLU A 164 -7.69 -22.96 3.97
N ARG A 165 -6.66 -23.83 3.88
CA ARG A 165 -5.30 -23.41 3.55
C ARG A 165 -5.14 -23.30 2.04
N ILE A 166 -4.76 -22.13 1.57
CA ILE A 166 -4.55 -21.85 0.16
C ILE A 166 -3.20 -22.41 -0.27
N ASN A 167 -3.18 -23.42 -1.13
CA ASN A 167 -1.97 -23.89 -1.79
C ASN A 167 -1.61 -22.95 -2.96
N HIS A 168 -0.45 -23.17 -3.60
CA HIS A 168 0.00 -22.31 -4.69
C HIS A 168 -0.91 -22.34 -5.92
N GLU A 169 -1.42 -23.52 -6.29
CA GLU A 169 -2.30 -23.70 -7.45
C GLU A 169 -3.62 -22.95 -7.24
N LYS A 170 -4.21 -23.12 -6.06
CA LYS A 170 -5.45 -22.44 -5.68
C LYS A 170 -5.27 -20.93 -5.56
N ALA A 171 -4.12 -20.47 -5.09
CA ALA A 171 -3.80 -19.04 -5.06
C ALA A 171 -3.76 -18.44 -6.47
N VAL A 172 -3.22 -19.16 -7.45
CA VAL A 172 -3.19 -18.72 -8.86
C VAL A 172 -4.60 -18.73 -9.45
N GLU A 173 -5.42 -19.72 -9.12
CA GLU A 173 -6.82 -19.80 -9.54
C GLU A 173 -7.63 -18.59 -9.01
N ILE A 174 -7.48 -18.26 -7.72
CA ILE A 174 -8.11 -17.08 -7.09
C ILE A 174 -7.69 -15.77 -7.76
N ASP A 175 -6.38 -15.61 -8.06
CA ASP A 175 -5.84 -14.43 -8.73
C ASP A 175 -6.39 -14.29 -10.15
N ASN A 176 -6.45 -15.41 -10.90
CA ASN A 176 -6.99 -15.45 -12.27
C ASN A 176 -8.51 -15.26 -12.32
N ALA A 177 -9.24 -15.65 -11.29
CA ALA A 177 -10.68 -15.41 -11.17
C ALA A 177 -11.04 -13.92 -10.98
N GLY A 178 -10.04 -13.04 -10.81
CA GLY A 178 -10.24 -11.60 -10.68
C GLY A 178 -10.71 -11.18 -9.29
N VAL A 179 -10.42 -11.97 -8.26
CA VAL A 179 -10.73 -11.63 -6.87
C VAL A 179 -9.92 -10.39 -6.48
N SER A 180 -10.61 -9.37 -5.99
CA SER A 180 -10.02 -8.06 -5.71
C SER A 180 -9.34 -7.98 -4.35
N ARG A 181 -9.84 -8.74 -3.36
CA ARG A 181 -9.29 -8.80 -2.00
C ARG A 181 -9.50 -10.17 -1.41
N VAL A 182 -8.59 -10.57 -0.54
CA VAL A 182 -8.68 -11.79 0.25
C VAL A 182 -8.26 -11.48 1.67
N THR A 183 -9.04 -11.94 2.66
CA THR A 183 -8.66 -11.85 4.07
C THR A 183 -8.02 -13.15 4.50
N VAL A 184 -6.77 -13.09 4.93
CA VAL A 184 -5.98 -14.25 5.38
C VAL A 184 -5.68 -14.17 6.87
N ILE A 185 -5.56 -15.35 7.51
CA ILE A 185 -5.18 -15.48 8.91
C ILE A 185 -3.66 -15.63 8.98
N VAL A 186 -3.01 -14.67 9.64
CA VAL A 186 -1.56 -14.69 9.87
C VAL A 186 -1.27 -15.10 11.30
N GLU A 187 -0.66 -16.27 11.47
CA GLU A 187 -0.22 -16.81 12.76
C GLU A 187 1.24 -16.40 12.97
N ARG A 188 1.51 -15.57 13.97
CA ARG A 188 2.88 -15.21 14.39
C ARG A 188 3.21 -15.91 15.69
N LYS A 189 4.46 -16.42 15.86
CA LYS A 189 4.87 -17.08 17.08
C LYS A 189 4.72 -16.14 18.30
N GLY A 190 3.93 -16.56 19.30
CA GLY A 190 3.72 -15.83 20.55
C GLY A 190 2.75 -14.64 20.46
N GLN A 191 1.97 -14.54 19.39
CA GLN A 191 0.91 -13.55 19.21
C GLN A 191 -0.38 -14.24 18.78
N ASP A 192 -1.51 -13.65 19.11
CA ASP A 192 -2.80 -14.13 18.62
C ASP A 192 -2.89 -14.03 17.09
N PRO A 193 -3.62 -14.95 16.43
CA PRO A 193 -3.84 -14.90 15.00
C PRO A 193 -4.50 -13.57 14.57
N VAL A 194 -3.95 -12.93 13.55
CA VAL A 194 -4.45 -11.64 13.05
C VAL A 194 -5.00 -11.81 11.64
N ASN A 195 -6.17 -11.26 11.39
CA ASN A 195 -6.73 -11.19 10.06
C ASN A 195 -6.08 -10.05 9.26
N VAL A 196 -5.49 -10.38 8.12
CA VAL A 196 -4.82 -9.42 7.24
C VAL A 196 -5.53 -9.39 5.90
N ILE A 197 -5.90 -8.19 5.45
CA ILE A 197 -6.50 -7.97 4.14
C ILE A 197 -5.39 -7.87 3.10
N VAL A 198 -5.50 -8.67 2.05
CA VAL A 198 -4.56 -8.66 0.91
C VAL A 198 -5.32 -8.23 -0.35
N PHE A 199 -4.93 -7.10 -0.92
CA PHE A 199 -5.54 -6.59 -2.14
C PHE A 199 -4.81 -7.08 -3.39
N SER A 200 -5.57 -7.31 -4.46
CA SER A 200 -5.01 -7.51 -5.80
C SER A 200 -4.47 -6.19 -6.36
N LEU A 201 -3.40 -6.26 -7.14
CA LEU A 201 -2.88 -5.09 -7.87
C LEU A 201 -3.86 -4.54 -8.91
N SER A 202 -4.79 -5.35 -9.40
CA SER A 202 -5.81 -4.93 -10.36
C SER A 202 -6.76 -3.87 -9.81
N LEU A 203 -6.97 -3.81 -8.48
CA LEU A 203 -7.76 -2.74 -7.85
C LEU A 203 -7.12 -1.37 -7.95
N ILE A 204 -5.80 -1.29 -7.95
CA ILE A 204 -5.08 -0.03 -8.12
C ILE A 204 -5.34 0.55 -9.52
N HIS A 205 -5.63 -0.31 -10.50
CA HIS A 205 -5.99 0.10 -11.86
C HIS A 205 -7.49 0.37 -12.05
N ILE A 206 -8.36 -0.23 -11.25
CA ILE A 206 -9.83 -0.04 -11.34
C ILE A 206 -10.26 1.29 -10.69
N SER A 207 -9.54 1.80 -9.72
CA SER A 207 -9.80 3.10 -9.13
C SER A 207 -9.36 4.29 -9.99
N GLU A 208 -8.67 4.04 -11.12
CA GLU A 208 -8.45 5.01 -12.20
C GLU A 208 -9.37 4.70 -13.40
N PRO A 209 -10.67 5.04 -13.33
CA PRO A 209 -11.52 4.88 -14.48
C PRO A 209 -11.11 5.88 -15.56
N THR A 210 -10.70 5.38 -16.72
CA THR A 210 -10.75 6.08 -18.02
C THR A 210 -9.59 6.98 -18.45
N ARG A 211 -8.46 7.09 -17.74
CA ARG A 211 -7.35 7.91 -18.31
C ARG A 211 -6.34 7.16 -19.20
N HIS A 212 -6.41 5.85 -19.32
CA HIS A 212 -5.45 5.05 -20.09
C HIS A 212 -6.01 4.29 -21.30
N LEU A 213 -7.21 4.63 -21.76
CA LEU A 213 -7.71 4.20 -23.07
C LEU A 213 -7.67 5.34 -24.08
N ARG A 214 -6.51 5.96 -24.25
CA ARG A 214 -6.11 6.60 -25.50
C ARG A 214 -4.68 6.16 -25.82
N ILE A 215 -4.64 5.23 -26.76
CA ILE A 215 -3.48 4.83 -27.55
C ILE A 215 -2.86 6.04 -28.20
#